data_086933cf13a691f0f6ee15f6ffda3d9b
#
_entry.id   086933cf13a691f0f6ee15f6ffda3d9b
#
_cell.length_a   1.000
_cell.length_b   1.000
_cell.length_c   1.000
_cell.angle_alpha   90.00
_cell.angle_beta   90.00
_cell.angle_gamma   90.00
#
_symmetry.space_group_name_H-M   'P 1'
#
loop_
_entity.id
_entity.type
_entity.pdbx_description
1 polymer ?
#
loop_
_entity_poly.entity_id
_entity_poly.type
_entity_poly.pdbx_seq_one_letter_code
_entity_poly.pdbx_strand_id
1 'polypeptide(L)'
;PRGGVDAIGVNCSLGPKELYPVVEELCKWTNLPVVVKPNAGLPDPVTNEYNCSPEDFAEFAEKLIPLGVKVLGGCCGTNPEYIKKLAEMLKGKKHVSVHNDIPAACCSPTHTVVIDQPRIIGERINPTGKKRFKEALLANDIDYILGQAIEQIHAGADILDVNVGLPGIDEKSMMVKAVKALQGVVDVPLQVDSTIPEVLEAALRAYNGKPIVKFFF
;
A
#
# COMPACT_ATOMS: atom_id res chain seq x y z
N PRO A 1 13.61 -1.45 -5.80
CA PRO A 1 13.51 -0.12 -6.40
C PRO A 1 13.74 0.90 -5.32
N ARG A 2 14.78 1.66 -5.50
CA ARG A 2 15.10 2.75 -4.59
C ARG A 2 14.35 4.01 -5.03
N GLY A 3 13.05 4.00 -4.88
CA GLY A 3 12.26 5.20 -4.86
C GLY A 3 12.03 5.59 -3.41
N GLY A 4 13.13 5.76 -2.65
CA GLY A 4 13.04 6.25 -1.28
C GLY A 4 12.37 7.61 -1.31
N VAL A 5 11.20 7.74 -0.70
CA VAL A 5 10.55 9.02 -0.46
C VAL A 5 11.03 9.55 0.88
N ASP A 6 11.18 10.86 0.98
CA ASP A 6 11.60 11.52 2.22
C ASP A 6 10.43 11.82 3.16
N ALA A 7 9.20 11.81 2.65
CA ALA A 7 7.96 12.01 3.40
C ALA A 7 6.79 11.32 2.69
N ILE A 8 5.77 10.98 3.44
CA ILE A 8 4.48 10.49 2.91
C ILE A 8 3.35 11.35 3.49
N GLY A 9 2.15 11.25 2.94
CA GLY A 9 1.07 12.03 3.50
C GLY A 9 -0.25 11.91 2.77
N VAL A 10 -1.21 12.70 3.25
CA VAL A 10 -2.55 12.79 2.71
C VAL A 10 -2.85 14.20 2.26
N ASN A 11 -3.55 14.30 1.13
CA ASN A 11 -3.90 15.59 0.52
C ASN A 11 -5.29 15.53 -0.09
N CYS A 12 -6.09 16.57 0.14
CA CYS A 12 -7.42 16.72 -0.48
C CYS A 12 -8.45 15.66 -0.04
N SER A 13 -9.47 15.41 -0.85
CA SER A 13 -10.56 14.44 -0.75
C SER A 13 -11.53 14.65 0.39
N LEU A 14 -11.05 14.85 1.61
CA LEU A 14 -11.83 14.93 2.83
C LEU A 14 -11.52 16.19 3.62
N GLY A 15 -12.43 16.56 4.52
CA GLY A 15 -12.22 17.60 5.52
C GLY A 15 -11.36 17.11 6.68
N PRO A 16 -11.01 18.01 7.61
CA PRO A 16 -10.15 17.69 8.74
C PRO A 16 -10.67 16.53 9.58
N LYS A 17 -11.94 16.54 9.92
CA LYS A 17 -12.57 15.55 10.79
C LYS A 17 -12.55 14.15 10.19
N GLU A 18 -12.87 14.03 8.93
CA GLU A 18 -12.93 12.77 8.19
C GLU A 18 -11.54 12.20 7.91
N LEU A 19 -10.53 13.08 7.78
CA LEU A 19 -9.13 12.67 7.56
C LEU A 19 -8.43 12.16 8.82
N TYR A 20 -8.90 12.55 10.02
CA TYR A 20 -8.22 12.20 11.25
C TYR A 20 -7.94 10.70 11.42
N PRO A 21 -8.95 9.80 11.28
CA PRO A 21 -8.70 8.37 11.45
C PRO A 21 -7.73 7.81 10.38
N VAL A 22 -7.72 8.36 9.18
CA VAL A 22 -6.80 7.97 8.12
C VAL A 22 -5.36 8.37 8.48
N VAL A 23 -5.17 9.59 9.00
CA VAL A 23 -3.86 10.09 9.43
C VAL A 23 -3.35 9.31 10.65
N GLU A 24 -4.24 9.04 11.62
CA GLU A 24 -3.91 8.25 12.79
C GLU A 24 -3.42 6.86 12.41
N GLU A 25 -4.12 6.19 11.49
CA GLU A 25 -3.69 4.88 11.00
C GLU A 25 -2.39 4.97 10.19
N LEU A 26 -2.28 5.94 9.26
CA LEU A 26 -1.05 6.15 8.49
C LEU A 26 0.17 6.34 9.39
N CYS A 27 0.04 7.12 10.46
CA CYS A 27 1.13 7.38 11.40
C CYS A 27 1.63 6.13 12.12
N LYS A 28 0.81 5.10 12.30
CA LYS A 28 1.22 3.82 12.91
C LYS A 28 2.14 3.00 12.00
N TRP A 29 2.01 3.16 10.68
CA TRP A 29 2.70 2.35 9.67
C TRP A 29 3.96 2.99 9.08
N THR A 30 4.40 4.12 9.62
CA THR A 30 5.57 4.82 9.10
C THR A 30 6.38 5.51 10.17
N ASN A 31 7.69 5.59 9.94
CA ASN A 31 8.61 6.47 10.67
C ASN A 31 9.09 7.65 9.78
N LEU A 32 8.55 7.76 8.55
CA LEU A 32 8.79 8.91 7.69
C LEU A 32 8.00 10.13 8.17
N PRO A 33 8.48 11.35 7.87
CA PRO A 33 7.70 12.57 8.06
C PRO A 33 6.33 12.48 7.38
N VAL A 34 5.25 12.76 8.12
CA VAL A 34 3.90 12.75 7.58
C VAL A 34 3.46 14.18 7.25
N VAL A 35 2.91 14.36 6.04
CA VAL A 35 2.37 15.62 5.51
C VAL A 35 0.86 15.52 5.45
N VAL A 36 0.14 16.49 6.00
CA VAL A 36 -1.34 16.50 6.02
C VAL A 36 -1.87 17.82 5.48
N LYS A 37 -2.64 17.76 4.41
CA LYS A 37 -3.25 18.92 3.75
C LYS A 37 -4.73 18.63 3.43
N PRO A 38 -5.65 18.75 4.41
CA PRO A 38 -7.08 18.53 4.19
C PRO A 38 -7.73 19.66 3.41
N ASN A 39 -8.94 19.43 2.93
CA ASN A 39 -9.83 20.48 2.46
C ASN A 39 -10.39 21.26 3.67
N ALA A 40 -10.97 22.42 3.43
CA ALA A 40 -11.70 23.19 4.44
C ALA A 40 -13.08 22.57 4.78
N GLY A 41 -13.10 21.27 5.03
CA GLY A 41 -14.32 20.47 5.18
C GLY A 41 -14.75 19.83 3.86
N LEU A 42 -16.02 19.48 3.77
CA LEU A 42 -16.65 18.96 2.55
C LEU A 42 -17.41 20.08 1.85
N PRO A 43 -17.37 20.17 0.52
CA PRO A 43 -18.16 21.17 -0.20
C PRO A 43 -19.65 20.84 -0.13
N ASP A 44 -20.46 21.85 0.09
CA ASP A 44 -21.91 21.74 -0.07
C ASP A 44 -22.24 21.45 -1.54
N PRO A 45 -23.06 20.43 -1.84
CA PRO A 45 -23.32 20.00 -3.21
C PRO A 45 -24.10 21.03 -4.06
N VAL A 46 -24.70 22.04 -3.44
CA VAL A 46 -25.50 23.08 -4.11
C VAL A 46 -24.71 24.38 -4.22
N THR A 47 -24.12 24.85 -3.11
CA THR A 47 -23.42 26.14 -3.05
C THR A 47 -21.94 26.02 -3.37
N ASN A 48 -21.36 24.83 -3.31
CA ASN A 48 -19.92 24.55 -3.38
C ASN A 48 -19.10 25.24 -2.26
N GLU A 49 -19.76 25.72 -1.21
CA GLU A 49 -19.07 26.29 -0.06
C GLU A 49 -18.56 25.21 0.86
N TYR A 50 -17.39 25.46 1.45
CA TYR A 50 -16.78 24.54 2.40
C TYR A 50 -17.21 24.88 3.82
N ASN A 51 -17.50 23.86 4.63
CA ASN A 51 -18.18 23.96 5.91
C ASN A 51 -17.27 23.99 7.16
N CYS A 52 -15.96 24.06 7.00
CA CYS A 52 -15.02 24.14 8.12
C CYS A 52 -14.48 25.57 8.24
N SER A 53 -14.58 26.16 9.42
CA SER A 53 -13.99 27.48 9.68
C SER A 53 -12.46 27.44 9.80
N PRO A 54 -11.74 28.57 9.62
CA PRO A 54 -10.30 28.64 9.88
C PRO A 54 -9.91 28.23 11.31
N GLU A 55 -10.76 28.54 12.29
CA GLU A 55 -10.60 28.20 13.70
C GLU A 55 -10.68 26.69 13.92
N ASP A 56 -11.76 26.05 13.44
CA ASP A 56 -11.95 24.60 13.55
C ASP A 56 -10.85 23.84 12.82
N PHE A 57 -10.41 24.37 11.68
CA PHE A 57 -9.31 23.82 10.91
C PHE A 57 -7.99 23.81 11.69
N ALA A 58 -7.68 24.92 12.37
CA ALA A 58 -6.47 25.03 13.20
C ALA A 58 -6.56 24.14 14.44
N GLU A 59 -7.73 24.07 15.11
CA GLU A 59 -7.96 23.17 16.25
C GLU A 59 -7.76 21.70 15.85
N PHE A 60 -8.26 21.32 14.70
CA PHE A 60 -8.01 19.97 14.18
C PHE A 60 -6.51 19.69 13.98
N ALA A 61 -5.79 20.64 13.37
CA ALA A 61 -4.37 20.50 13.12
C ALA A 61 -3.57 20.32 14.44
N GLU A 62 -4.02 20.93 15.53
CA GLU A 62 -3.41 20.74 16.85
C GLU A 62 -3.47 19.27 17.30
N LYS A 63 -4.56 18.56 17.02
CA LYS A 63 -4.76 17.15 17.36
C LYS A 63 -3.81 16.21 16.60
N LEU A 64 -3.23 16.67 15.49
CA LEU A 64 -2.28 15.90 14.69
C LEU A 64 -0.83 15.96 15.23
N ILE A 65 -0.50 16.96 16.04
CA ILE A 65 0.86 17.15 16.57
C ILE A 65 1.31 15.94 17.41
N PRO A 66 0.50 15.40 18.34
CA PRO A 66 0.86 14.23 19.11
C PRO A 66 1.08 12.96 18.28
N LEU A 67 0.46 12.86 17.10
CA LEU A 67 0.64 11.75 16.17
C LEU A 67 1.99 11.79 15.42
N GLY A 68 2.78 12.87 15.61
CA GLY A 68 4.06 13.01 14.95
C GLY A 68 4.00 13.59 13.53
N VAL A 69 2.87 14.16 13.11
CA VAL A 69 2.74 14.87 11.83
C VAL A 69 3.74 16.02 11.77
N LYS A 70 4.48 16.12 10.65
CA LYS A 70 5.59 17.07 10.48
C LYS A 70 5.23 18.31 9.67
N VAL A 71 4.35 18.16 8.70
CA VAL A 71 3.98 19.23 7.78
C VAL A 71 2.46 19.31 7.73
N LEU A 72 1.97 20.50 8.00
CA LEU A 72 0.54 20.83 7.98
C LEU A 72 0.29 21.92 6.95
N GLY A 73 -0.81 21.83 6.24
CA GLY A 73 -1.25 22.81 5.26
C GLY A 73 -2.71 22.63 4.94
N GLY A 74 -3.15 23.22 3.84
CA GLY A 74 -4.51 23.12 3.36
C GLY A 74 -4.58 22.77 1.88
N CYS A 75 -5.79 22.38 1.43
CA CYS A 75 -6.11 22.09 0.03
C CYS A 75 -7.39 22.85 -0.37
N CYS A 76 -8.35 22.21 -1.01
CA CYS A 76 -9.56 22.85 -1.52
C CYS A 76 -10.36 23.58 -0.42
N GLY A 77 -10.85 24.76 -0.75
CA GLY A 77 -11.60 25.63 0.17
C GLY A 77 -10.74 26.41 1.17
N THR A 78 -9.44 26.08 1.33
CA THR A 78 -8.56 26.87 2.18
C THR A 78 -8.04 28.12 1.47
N ASN A 79 -7.83 29.18 2.21
CA ASN A 79 -7.32 30.48 1.78
C ASN A 79 -6.21 30.97 2.75
N PRO A 80 -5.61 32.14 2.54
CA PRO A 80 -4.55 32.66 3.43
C PRO A 80 -4.95 32.78 4.90
N GLU A 81 -6.24 32.94 5.21
CA GLU A 81 -6.72 33.05 6.59
C GLU A 81 -6.57 31.73 7.35
N TYR A 82 -6.88 30.59 6.71
CA TYR A 82 -6.64 29.25 7.27
C TYR A 82 -5.17 29.03 7.59
N ILE A 83 -4.28 29.40 6.65
CA ILE A 83 -2.84 29.22 6.84
C ILE A 83 -2.32 30.14 7.93
N LYS A 84 -2.85 31.37 8.04
CA LYS A 84 -2.50 32.28 9.13
C LYS A 84 -2.90 31.71 10.49
N LYS A 85 -4.13 31.23 10.66
CA LYS A 85 -4.61 30.60 11.88
C LYS A 85 -3.79 29.37 12.25
N LEU A 86 -3.49 28.52 11.27
CA LEU A 86 -2.63 27.36 11.43
C LEU A 86 -1.22 27.77 11.92
N ALA A 87 -0.62 28.79 11.31
CA ALA A 87 0.70 29.28 11.70
C ALA A 87 0.70 29.90 13.11
N GLU A 88 -0.35 30.64 13.48
CA GLU A 88 -0.54 31.21 14.82
C GLU A 88 -0.64 30.09 15.87
N MET A 89 -1.44 29.05 15.62
CA MET A 89 -1.61 27.89 16.48
C MET A 89 -0.31 27.09 16.66
N LEU A 90 0.48 26.94 15.61
CA LEU A 90 1.76 26.21 15.62
C LEU A 90 2.88 27.00 16.31
N LYS A 91 2.73 28.31 16.50
CA LYS A 91 3.76 29.17 17.06
C LYS A 91 4.17 28.72 18.48
N GLY A 92 5.45 28.40 18.64
CA GLY A 92 5.99 27.91 19.93
C GLY A 92 5.68 26.45 20.26
N LYS A 93 4.91 25.76 19.46
CA LYS A 93 4.69 24.30 19.60
C LYS A 93 5.99 23.57 19.22
N LYS A 94 6.37 22.63 20.07
CA LYS A 94 7.50 21.75 19.77
C LYS A 94 7.02 20.55 18.97
N HIS A 95 7.83 20.14 18.02
CA HIS A 95 7.65 18.90 17.30
C HIS A 95 7.72 17.70 18.26
N VAL A 96 6.79 16.75 18.09
CA VAL A 96 6.80 15.47 18.78
C VAL A 96 7.43 14.43 17.84
N SER A 97 8.51 13.78 18.32
CA SER A 97 9.07 12.63 17.61
C SER A 97 8.36 11.38 18.11
N VAL A 98 7.66 10.73 17.19
CA VAL A 98 7.07 9.42 17.42
C VAL A 98 7.92 8.40 16.66
N HIS A 99 8.26 7.31 17.33
CA HIS A 99 8.90 6.16 16.70
C HIS A 99 7.96 4.95 16.87
N ASN A 100 7.64 4.31 15.77
CA ASN A 100 6.73 3.17 15.74
C ASN A 100 7.53 1.88 15.52
N ASP A 101 7.23 0.86 16.30
CA ASP A 101 7.66 -0.50 16.00
C ASP A 101 6.75 -1.07 14.91
N ILE A 102 7.14 -0.84 13.66
CA ILE A 102 6.36 -1.28 12.51
C ILE A 102 6.48 -2.81 12.40
N PRO A 103 5.38 -3.56 12.51
CA PRO A 103 5.43 -5.01 12.46
C PRO A 103 5.87 -5.50 11.07
N ALA A 104 6.45 -6.72 11.04
CA ALA A 104 6.68 -7.39 9.79
C ALA A 104 5.33 -7.65 9.10
N ALA A 105 5.20 -7.20 7.86
CA ALA A 105 3.98 -7.35 7.10
C ALA A 105 4.26 -7.43 5.60
N CYS A 106 3.37 -8.07 4.87
CA CYS A 106 3.25 -7.98 3.42
C CYS A 106 1.85 -7.49 3.06
N CYS A 107 1.69 -6.92 1.88
CA CYS A 107 0.37 -6.44 1.46
C CYS A 107 0.17 -6.55 -0.05
N SER A 108 -1.08 -6.73 -0.44
CA SER A 108 -1.63 -6.44 -1.76
C SER A 108 -2.04 -4.95 -1.84
N PRO A 109 -2.66 -4.48 -2.93
CA PRO A 109 -3.24 -3.14 -2.98
C PRO A 109 -4.32 -2.87 -1.94
N THR A 110 -5.03 -3.90 -1.47
CA THR A 110 -6.26 -3.80 -0.67
C THR A 110 -6.21 -4.56 0.65
N HIS A 111 -5.26 -5.48 0.82
CA HIS A 111 -5.19 -6.36 1.99
C HIS A 111 -3.76 -6.43 2.57
N THR A 112 -3.65 -6.24 3.89
CA THR A 112 -2.39 -6.35 4.63
C THR A 112 -2.39 -7.60 5.51
N VAL A 113 -1.35 -8.39 5.41
CA VAL A 113 -1.09 -9.55 6.27
C VAL A 113 0.06 -9.20 7.20
N VAL A 114 -0.23 -9.01 8.49
CA VAL A 114 0.77 -8.85 9.53
C VAL A 114 1.33 -10.21 9.91
N ILE A 115 2.66 -10.32 9.98
CA ILE A 115 3.36 -11.57 10.30
C ILE A 115 3.66 -11.59 11.82
N ASP A 116 2.62 -11.67 12.61
CA ASP A 116 2.62 -11.72 14.07
C ASP A 116 2.35 -13.14 14.63
N GLN A 117 1.98 -14.06 13.73
CA GLN A 117 1.71 -15.47 14.00
C GLN A 117 2.03 -16.30 12.75
N PRO A 118 2.04 -17.66 12.82
CA PRO A 118 2.19 -18.49 11.63
C PRO A 118 1.16 -18.15 10.55
N ARG A 119 1.61 -17.96 9.31
CA ARG A 119 0.78 -17.68 8.13
C ARG A 119 0.93 -18.79 7.10
N ILE A 120 -0.13 -19.08 6.39
CA ILE A 120 -0.16 -20.13 5.38
C ILE A 120 0.18 -19.53 4.03
N ILE A 121 1.26 -20.03 3.39
CA ILE A 121 1.64 -19.69 2.03
C ILE A 121 1.19 -20.81 1.09
N GLY A 122 0.32 -20.49 0.14
CA GLY A 122 -0.11 -21.41 -0.91
C GLY A 122 0.97 -21.53 -1.99
N GLU A 123 1.43 -22.75 -2.29
CA GLU A 123 2.59 -23.04 -3.17
C GLU A 123 2.18 -23.82 -4.45
N ARG A 124 0.92 -23.73 -4.90
CA ARG A 124 0.49 -24.46 -6.09
C ARG A 124 0.88 -23.80 -7.41
N ILE A 125 1.13 -22.48 -7.41
CA ILE A 125 1.60 -21.73 -8.58
C ILE A 125 3.12 -21.93 -8.71
N ASN A 126 3.52 -23.15 -9.04
CA ASN A 126 4.90 -23.58 -9.17
C ASN A 126 4.97 -24.78 -10.11
N PRO A 127 5.83 -24.78 -11.17
CA PRO A 127 5.92 -25.88 -12.13
C PRO A 127 6.60 -27.13 -11.60
N THR A 128 7.29 -27.06 -10.46
CA THR A 128 8.07 -28.18 -9.93
C THR A 128 7.17 -29.39 -9.61
N GLY A 129 7.41 -30.52 -10.27
CA GLY A 129 6.63 -31.74 -10.09
C GLY A 129 5.20 -31.71 -10.64
N LYS A 130 4.74 -30.62 -11.25
CA LYS A 130 3.34 -30.44 -11.68
C LYS A 130 3.24 -30.37 -13.21
N LYS A 131 2.98 -31.54 -13.86
CA LYS A 131 2.90 -31.64 -15.33
C LYS A 131 1.87 -30.65 -15.93
N ARG A 132 0.66 -30.61 -15.41
CA ARG A 132 -0.40 -29.74 -15.90
C ARG A 132 -0.05 -28.25 -15.80
N PHE A 133 0.65 -27.84 -14.75
CA PHE A 133 1.10 -26.47 -14.58
C PHE A 133 2.18 -26.09 -15.60
N LYS A 134 3.13 -27.02 -15.90
CA LYS A 134 4.12 -26.83 -16.98
C LYS A 134 3.46 -26.64 -18.33
N GLU A 135 2.46 -27.47 -18.65
CA GLU A 135 1.67 -27.36 -19.90
C GLU A 135 0.96 -26.01 -19.97
N ALA A 136 0.38 -25.54 -18.87
CA ALA A 136 -0.26 -24.23 -18.80
C ALA A 136 0.72 -23.07 -19.06
N LEU A 137 1.92 -23.12 -18.47
CA LEU A 137 2.95 -22.11 -18.71
C LEU A 137 3.38 -22.09 -20.20
N LEU A 138 3.61 -23.25 -20.79
CA LEU A 138 4.00 -23.38 -22.23
C LEU A 138 2.88 -22.88 -23.15
N ALA A 139 1.62 -23.14 -22.80
CA ALA A 139 0.44 -22.67 -23.54
C ALA A 139 0.06 -21.22 -23.22
N ASN A 140 0.76 -20.58 -22.28
CA ASN A 140 0.44 -19.25 -21.77
C ASN A 140 -1.01 -19.15 -21.24
N ASP A 141 -1.49 -20.25 -20.61
CA ASP A 141 -2.82 -20.42 -20.01
C ASP A 141 -2.87 -19.72 -18.64
N ILE A 142 -3.17 -18.44 -18.66
CA ILE A 142 -3.26 -17.62 -17.44
C ILE A 142 -4.48 -18.00 -16.60
N ASP A 143 -5.57 -18.42 -17.22
CA ASP A 143 -6.80 -18.78 -16.53
C ASP A 143 -6.56 -20.00 -15.62
N TYR A 144 -5.73 -20.94 -16.03
CA TYR A 144 -5.32 -22.05 -15.17
C TYR A 144 -4.52 -21.56 -13.95
N ILE A 145 -3.61 -20.60 -14.13
CA ILE A 145 -2.85 -20.00 -13.01
C ILE A 145 -3.81 -19.32 -12.02
N LEU A 146 -4.76 -18.53 -12.52
CA LEU A 146 -5.78 -17.87 -11.70
C LEU A 146 -6.66 -18.88 -10.95
N GLY A 147 -7.05 -19.97 -11.60
CA GLY A 147 -7.78 -21.06 -10.96
C GLY A 147 -7.02 -21.65 -9.78
N GLN A 148 -5.70 -21.90 -9.95
CA GLN A 148 -4.86 -22.38 -8.85
C GLN A 148 -4.75 -21.39 -7.70
N ALA A 149 -4.75 -20.08 -7.96
CA ALA A 149 -4.75 -19.05 -6.93
C ALA A 149 -6.05 -19.09 -6.12
N ILE A 150 -7.19 -19.09 -6.78
CA ILE A 150 -8.52 -19.10 -6.16
C ILE A 150 -8.72 -20.34 -5.29
N GLU A 151 -8.34 -21.52 -5.78
CA GLU A 151 -8.42 -22.78 -5.02
C GLU A 151 -7.64 -22.71 -3.71
N GLN A 152 -6.43 -22.14 -3.73
CA GLN A 152 -5.59 -22.00 -2.55
C GLN A 152 -6.15 -21.02 -1.52
N ILE A 153 -6.72 -19.91 -1.97
CA ILE A 153 -7.37 -18.92 -1.10
C ILE A 153 -8.59 -19.56 -0.42
N HIS A 154 -9.41 -20.28 -1.17
CA HIS A 154 -10.56 -21.03 -0.61
C HIS A 154 -10.12 -22.10 0.40
N ALA A 155 -8.90 -22.63 0.24
CA ALA A 155 -8.30 -23.58 1.18
C ALA A 155 -7.65 -22.91 2.40
N GLY A 156 -7.66 -21.57 2.49
CA GLY A 156 -7.19 -20.81 3.64
C GLY A 156 -5.75 -20.28 3.51
N ALA A 157 -5.22 -20.13 2.31
CA ALA A 157 -3.93 -19.47 2.12
C ALA A 157 -4.02 -17.97 2.42
N ASP A 158 -3.14 -17.46 3.29
CA ASP A 158 -2.97 -16.04 3.60
C ASP A 158 -2.15 -15.31 2.53
N ILE A 159 -1.26 -16.03 1.86
CA ILE A 159 -0.27 -15.51 0.90
C ILE A 159 -0.13 -16.53 -0.22
N LEU A 160 0.14 -16.10 -1.45
CA LEU A 160 0.39 -17.01 -2.57
C LEU A 160 1.85 -16.92 -3.04
N ASP A 161 2.54 -18.06 -3.05
CA ASP A 161 3.85 -18.21 -3.70
C ASP A 161 3.67 -18.30 -5.22
N VAL A 162 4.44 -17.51 -5.96
CA VAL A 162 4.37 -17.43 -7.42
C VAL A 162 5.74 -17.71 -8.01
N ASN A 163 5.87 -18.91 -8.59
CA ASN A 163 7.04 -19.36 -9.35
C ASN A 163 6.60 -19.80 -10.74
N VAL A 164 7.20 -19.24 -11.77
CA VAL A 164 6.93 -19.59 -13.17
C VAL A 164 8.20 -20.05 -13.89
N GLY A 165 9.26 -20.38 -13.14
CA GLY A 165 10.54 -20.82 -13.67
C GLY A 165 10.44 -22.16 -14.41
N LEU A 166 10.44 -22.12 -15.74
CA LEU A 166 10.38 -23.28 -16.60
C LEU A 166 11.33 -23.12 -17.79
N PRO A 167 12.22 -24.11 -18.06
CA PRO A 167 13.03 -24.07 -19.27
C PRO A 167 12.18 -23.94 -20.55
N GLY A 168 12.61 -23.07 -21.45
CA GLY A 168 11.97 -22.89 -22.76
C GLY A 168 10.89 -21.78 -22.82
N ILE A 169 10.67 -21.06 -21.70
CA ILE A 169 9.82 -19.86 -21.72
C ILE A 169 10.62 -18.60 -21.34
N ASP A 170 10.11 -17.43 -21.71
CA ASP A 170 10.58 -16.16 -21.15
C ASP A 170 9.98 -15.97 -19.75
N GLU A 171 10.75 -16.41 -18.72
CA GLU A 171 10.32 -16.35 -17.32
C GLU A 171 9.97 -14.93 -16.88
N LYS A 172 10.75 -13.92 -17.31
CA LYS A 172 10.53 -12.53 -16.94
C LYS A 172 9.17 -12.01 -17.43
N SER A 173 8.87 -12.22 -18.72
CA SER A 173 7.58 -11.83 -19.29
C SER A 173 6.42 -12.60 -18.67
N MET A 174 6.60 -13.91 -18.42
CA MET A 174 5.58 -14.74 -17.80
C MET A 174 5.31 -14.33 -16.36
N MET A 175 6.36 -14.06 -15.57
CA MET A 175 6.22 -13.62 -14.17
C MET A 175 5.47 -12.28 -14.08
N VAL A 176 5.83 -11.31 -14.90
CA VAL A 176 5.12 -10.01 -14.93
C VAL A 176 3.65 -10.19 -15.32
N LYS A 177 3.38 -11.07 -16.29
CA LYS A 177 2.01 -11.37 -16.74
C LYS A 177 1.21 -12.05 -15.63
N ALA A 178 1.76 -13.06 -14.97
CA ALA A 178 1.13 -13.77 -13.86
C ALA A 178 0.84 -12.82 -12.69
N VAL A 179 1.83 -12.03 -12.26
CA VAL A 179 1.68 -11.04 -11.18
C VAL A 179 0.57 -10.04 -11.47
N LYS A 180 0.52 -9.48 -12.69
CA LYS A 180 -0.54 -8.53 -13.09
C LYS A 180 -1.92 -9.19 -13.13
N ALA A 181 -2.03 -10.40 -13.65
CA ALA A 181 -3.28 -11.13 -13.72
C ALA A 181 -3.81 -11.49 -12.32
N LEU A 182 -2.93 -12.01 -11.46
CA LEU A 182 -3.28 -12.34 -10.07
C LEU A 182 -3.81 -11.12 -9.30
N GLN A 183 -3.14 -9.97 -9.37
CA GLN A 183 -3.59 -8.74 -8.72
C GLN A 183 -4.97 -8.25 -9.20
N GLY A 184 -5.40 -8.63 -10.37
CA GLY A 184 -6.72 -8.31 -10.90
C GLY A 184 -7.84 -9.21 -10.40
N VAL A 185 -7.51 -10.34 -9.74
CA VAL A 185 -8.49 -11.38 -9.36
C VAL A 185 -8.46 -11.70 -7.87
N VAL A 186 -7.29 -11.60 -7.23
CA VAL A 186 -7.12 -11.96 -5.81
C VAL A 186 -6.60 -10.76 -5.03
N ASP A 187 -6.98 -10.68 -3.75
CA ASP A 187 -6.61 -9.60 -2.83
C ASP A 187 -5.53 -10.02 -1.80
N VAL A 188 -5.14 -11.29 -1.76
CA VAL A 188 -4.06 -11.75 -0.88
C VAL A 188 -2.69 -11.32 -1.40
N PRO A 189 -1.71 -11.05 -0.50
CA PRO A 189 -0.35 -10.73 -0.90
C PRO A 189 0.33 -11.88 -1.65
N LEU A 190 1.30 -11.52 -2.49
CA LEU A 190 2.12 -12.49 -3.22
C LEU A 190 3.50 -12.63 -2.60
N GLN A 191 4.05 -13.84 -2.66
CA GLN A 191 5.47 -14.13 -2.54
C GLN A 191 6.02 -14.38 -3.94
N VAL A 192 6.94 -13.54 -4.40
CA VAL A 192 7.58 -13.69 -5.72
C VAL A 192 8.81 -14.58 -5.57
N ASP A 193 8.81 -15.71 -6.26
CA ASP A 193 9.86 -16.74 -6.20
C ASP A 193 10.57 -16.88 -7.56
N SER A 194 11.84 -16.50 -7.62
CA SER A 194 12.72 -16.75 -8.75
C SER A 194 14.18 -16.73 -8.33
N THR A 195 15.03 -17.50 -9.02
CA THR A 195 16.49 -17.46 -8.87
C THR A 195 17.16 -16.39 -9.75
N ILE A 196 16.39 -15.69 -10.59
CA ILE A 196 16.89 -14.71 -11.55
C ILE A 196 16.57 -13.29 -11.06
N PRO A 197 17.59 -12.48 -10.71
CA PRO A 197 17.37 -11.12 -10.19
C PRO A 197 16.55 -10.23 -11.11
N GLU A 198 16.72 -10.32 -12.42
CA GLU A 198 15.99 -9.52 -13.41
C GLU A 198 14.51 -9.88 -13.49
N VAL A 199 14.15 -11.13 -13.18
CA VAL A 199 12.75 -11.60 -13.05
C VAL A 199 12.13 -11.01 -11.79
N LEU A 200 12.83 -11.11 -10.66
CA LEU A 200 12.40 -10.50 -9.39
C LEU A 200 12.20 -8.99 -9.53
N GLU A 201 13.18 -8.28 -10.10
CA GLU A 201 13.06 -6.83 -10.30
C GLU A 201 11.84 -6.46 -11.16
N ALA A 202 11.61 -7.18 -12.26
CA ALA A 202 10.47 -6.91 -13.14
C ALA A 202 9.13 -7.20 -12.46
N ALA A 203 9.04 -8.28 -11.69
CA ALA A 203 7.86 -8.63 -10.91
C ALA A 203 7.55 -7.58 -9.83
N LEU A 204 8.58 -7.17 -9.07
CA LEU A 204 8.47 -6.16 -8.02
C LEU A 204 8.04 -4.78 -8.56
N ARG A 205 8.47 -4.42 -9.78
CA ARG A 205 8.00 -3.19 -10.45
C ARG A 205 6.55 -3.30 -10.93
N ALA A 206 6.06 -4.50 -11.17
CA ALA A 206 4.69 -4.75 -11.64
C ALA A 206 3.70 -4.96 -10.49
N TYR A 207 4.21 -5.23 -9.28
CA TYR A 207 3.39 -5.50 -8.11
C TYR A 207 2.99 -4.22 -7.37
N ASN A 208 1.71 -4.08 -7.08
CA ASN A 208 1.15 -2.97 -6.29
C ASN A 208 0.99 -3.43 -4.84
N GLY A 209 1.95 -3.09 -3.99
CA GLY A 209 1.96 -3.48 -2.58
C GLY A 209 3.36 -3.81 -2.09
N LYS A 210 3.44 -4.56 -1.00
CA LYS A 210 4.69 -5.03 -0.39
C LYS A 210 4.70 -6.57 -0.42
N PRO A 211 5.26 -7.21 -1.46
CA PRO A 211 5.32 -8.67 -1.55
C PRO A 211 6.42 -9.24 -0.65
N ILE A 212 6.37 -10.55 -0.43
CA ILE A 212 7.54 -11.31 0.02
C ILE A 212 8.39 -11.64 -1.20
N VAL A 213 9.71 -11.67 -1.03
CA VAL A 213 10.66 -12.10 -2.05
C VAL A 213 11.32 -13.38 -1.55
N LYS A 214 11.25 -14.43 -2.37
CA LYS A 214 11.93 -15.69 -2.14
C LYS A 214 13.02 -15.83 -3.20
N PHE A 215 14.25 -15.91 -2.74
CA PHE A 215 15.43 -15.99 -3.58
C PHE A 215 16.38 -17.05 -3.03
N PHE A 216 16.80 -17.98 -3.87
CA PHE A 216 17.79 -18.99 -3.53
C PHE A 216 19.04 -18.84 -4.42
N PHE A 217 20.19 -18.99 -3.80
CA PHE A 217 21.49 -19.04 -4.50
C PHE A 217 21.78 -20.47 -4.94
#